data_03c867153bd106e0d533ad49b0474023
#
_entry.id   03c867153bd106e0d533ad49b0474023
#
_cell.length_a   1.000
_cell.length_b   1.000
_cell.length_c   1.000
_cell.angle_alpha   90.00
_cell.angle_beta   90.00
_cell.angle_gamma   90.00
#
_symmetry.space_group_name_H-M   'P 1'
#
loop_
_entity.id
_entity.type
_entity.pdbx_description
1 polymer ?
#
loop_
_entity_poly.entity_id
_entity_poly.type
_entity_poly.pdbx_seq_one_letter_code
_entity_poly.pdbx_strand_id
1 'polypeptide(L)'
;MPETVAGRSLGITGRSLGIAGRSVSVPRASVREALVRAAGVLSEAGCEAPRLDAELLLAFALGCDRAELVLRVREPLGAFVQARFEELLARRVAREPVAYITGVKEFRWLSLTVDRRVLIPRPETELLVEVGLSLPEGARVADVGTGSGAIALALKQERPDLEVVGIDLSPDALEVARGNAARLGLDVSFRQADLLGGGDYDAVLANLPYVASSSAVALESSVYEPAIALYAGDEGLAVLRRLIAMLAVAKVPVAALEVGFDQAAAVEALLVAAGLRSVQRLPDLAGHDRVVLGRR
;
A
#
# COMPACT_ATOMS: atom_id res chain seq x y z
N MET A 1 80.85 45.53 -19.01
CA MET A 1 81.76 44.61 -19.76
C MET A 1 82.02 43.37 -18.96
N PRO A 2 81.86 42.14 -19.40
CA PRO A 2 81.72 41.53 -20.71
C PRO A 2 80.46 40.65 -20.79
N GLU A 3 80.07 40.23 -21.81
CA GLU A 3 80.29 39.45 -23.04
C GLU A 3 79.07 38.58 -23.33
N THR A 4 78.62 38.74 -24.51
CA THR A 4 77.52 38.03 -25.17
C THR A 4 77.98 36.64 -25.60
N VAL A 5 77.18 35.61 -25.31
CA VAL A 5 77.30 34.30 -26.00
C VAL A 5 75.94 33.90 -26.55
N ALA A 6 75.92 33.83 -27.89
CA ALA A 6 74.79 33.39 -28.67
C ALA A 6 74.63 31.83 -28.55
N GLY A 7 73.47 31.36 -28.15
CA GLY A 7 73.08 29.95 -28.15
C GLY A 7 71.97 29.67 -29.20
N ARG A 8 72.31 28.83 -30.15
CA ARG A 8 71.47 28.38 -31.29
C ARG A 8 70.19 27.71 -30.83
N SER A 9 69.06 28.21 -31.34
CA SER A 9 67.77 27.54 -31.29
C SER A 9 67.73 26.34 -32.21
N LEU A 10 67.55 25.11 -31.64
CA LEU A 10 67.17 23.93 -32.36
C LEU A 10 65.67 23.79 -32.37
N GLY A 11 65.01 23.98 -33.50
CA GLY A 11 63.61 23.78 -33.72
C GLY A 11 63.28 22.28 -33.64
N ILE A 12 62.51 21.92 -32.61
CA ILE A 12 61.87 20.61 -32.52
C ILE A 12 60.40 20.80 -32.92
N THR A 13 60.07 20.38 -34.15
CA THR A 13 58.68 20.25 -34.62
C THR A 13 58.00 19.08 -33.89
N GLY A 14 57.30 19.38 -32.78
CA GLY A 14 56.47 18.40 -32.10
C GLY A 14 55.22 18.13 -32.94
N ARG A 15 55.15 16.98 -33.60
CA ARG A 15 53.90 16.44 -34.14
C ARG A 15 53.01 16.05 -32.95
N SER A 16 51.96 16.86 -32.73
CA SER A 16 50.86 16.50 -31.85
C SER A 16 50.09 15.34 -32.47
N LEU A 17 50.29 14.13 -31.93
CA LEU A 17 49.44 12.99 -32.16
C LEU A 17 48.11 13.25 -31.45
N GLY A 18 47.10 13.74 -32.18
CA GLY A 18 45.74 13.85 -31.75
C GLY A 18 45.17 12.44 -31.47
N ILE A 19 45.26 11.98 -30.22
CA ILE A 19 44.48 10.84 -29.74
C ILE A 19 43.06 11.35 -29.61
N ALA A 20 42.26 11.19 -30.67
CA ALA A 20 40.83 11.32 -30.59
C ALA A 20 40.34 10.21 -29.64
N GLY A 21 40.14 10.54 -28.36
CA GLY A 21 39.53 9.68 -27.39
C GLY A 21 38.11 9.34 -27.86
N ARG A 22 37.96 8.19 -28.55
CA ARG A 22 36.63 7.58 -28.72
C ARG A 22 36.15 7.26 -27.31
N SER A 23 35.24 8.07 -26.80
CA SER A 23 34.45 7.70 -25.65
C SER A 23 33.68 6.45 -26.05
N VAL A 24 34.10 5.29 -25.55
CA VAL A 24 33.34 4.05 -25.66
C VAL A 24 32.10 4.26 -24.82
N SER A 25 31.01 4.69 -25.44
CA SER A 25 29.72 4.71 -24.76
C SER A 25 29.34 3.25 -24.47
N VAL A 26 29.39 2.86 -23.20
CA VAL A 26 28.82 1.59 -22.76
C VAL A 26 27.36 1.59 -23.22
N PRO A 27 26.90 0.59 -23.98
CA PRO A 27 25.52 0.52 -24.41
C PRO A 27 24.62 0.58 -23.18
N ARG A 28 23.71 1.55 -23.14
CA ARG A 28 22.73 1.65 -22.06
C ARG A 28 21.74 0.51 -22.22
N ALA A 29 21.44 -0.18 -21.11
CA ALA A 29 20.43 -1.22 -21.12
C ALA A 29 19.08 -0.66 -21.59
N SER A 30 18.39 -1.41 -22.42
CA SER A 30 17.00 -1.10 -22.80
C SER A 30 16.07 -1.34 -21.60
N VAL A 31 14.87 -0.75 -21.63
CA VAL A 31 13.79 -1.02 -20.67
C VAL A 31 13.58 -2.53 -20.50
N ARG A 32 13.53 -3.28 -21.62
CA ARG A 32 13.37 -4.74 -21.60
C ARG A 32 14.49 -5.46 -20.83
N GLU A 33 15.74 -5.12 -21.13
CA GLU A 33 16.90 -5.77 -20.48
C GLU A 33 16.92 -5.46 -18.99
N ALA A 34 16.58 -4.23 -18.58
CA ALA A 34 16.49 -3.83 -17.20
C ALA A 34 15.38 -4.62 -16.45
N LEU A 35 14.20 -4.78 -17.06
CA LEU A 35 13.10 -5.55 -16.48
C LEU A 35 13.45 -7.03 -16.31
N VAL A 36 14.06 -7.66 -17.33
CA VAL A 36 14.46 -9.08 -17.26
C VAL A 36 15.47 -9.29 -16.14
N ARG A 37 16.48 -8.43 -16.04
CA ARG A 37 17.49 -8.51 -14.98
C ARG A 37 16.87 -8.30 -13.60
N ALA A 38 16.03 -7.27 -13.44
CA ALA A 38 15.38 -6.97 -12.17
C ALA A 38 14.46 -8.10 -11.72
N ALA A 39 13.66 -8.67 -12.63
CA ALA A 39 12.80 -9.81 -12.31
C ALA A 39 13.60 -11.03 -11.86
N GLY A 40 14.78 -11.29 -12.44
CA GLY A 40 15.70 -12.34 -12.00
C GLY A 40 16.17 -12.11 -10.57
N VAL A 41 16.69 -10.92 -10.28
CA VAL A 41 17.19 -10.54 -8.95
C VAL A 41 16.09 -10.61 -7.88
N LEU A 42 14.88 -10.13 -8.19
CA LEU A 42 13.73 -10.20 -7.27
C LEU A 42 13.24 -11.63 -7.04
N SER A 43 13.32 -12.49 -8.06
CA SER A 43 13.00 -13.92 -7.93
C SER A 43 13.99 -14.61 -6.98
N GLU A 44 15.29 -14.34 -7.14
CA GLU A 44 16.34 -14.86 -6.24
C GLU A 44 16.18 -14.36 -4.80
N ALA A 45 15.68 -13.13 -4.61
CA ALA A 45 15.34 -12.57 -3.31
C ALA A 45 14.05 -13.15 -2.72
N GLY A 46 13.32 -14.04 -3.43
CA GLY A 46 12.10 -14.69 -2.98
C GLY A 46 10.85 -13.79 -3.03
N CYS A 47 10.84 -12.73 -3.84
CA CYS A 47 9.63 -11.93 -4.05
C CYS A 47 8.57 -12.74 -4.80
N GLU A 48 7.29 -12.63 -4.40
CA GLU A 48 6.21 -13.44 -4.95
C GLU A 48 5.84 -13.07 -6.39
N ALA A 49 5.93 -11.79 -6.75
CA ALA A 49 5.56 -11.27 -8.06
C ALA A 49 6.71 -10.50 -8.72
N PRO A 50 7.89 -11.12 -8.96
CA PRO A 50 9.12 -10.41 -9.30
C PRO A 50 9.03 -9.60 -10.60
N ARG A 51 8.28 -10.08 -11.59
CA ARG A 51 8.06 -9.36 -12.85
C ARG A 51 7.18 -8.12 -12.64
N LEU A 52 6.07 -8.27 -11.93
CA LEU A 52 5.16 -7.16 -11.62
C LEU A 52 5.87 -6.10 -10.79
N ASP A 53 6.60 -6.51 -9.77
CA ASP A 53 7.38 -5.62 -8.92
C ASP A 53 8.41 -4.82 -9.75
N ALA A 54 9.15 -5.48 -10.64
CA ALA A 54 10.10 -4.81 -11.53
C ALA A 54 9.42 -3.79 -12.45
N GLU A 55 8.25 -4.14 -13.04
CA GLU A 55 7.47 -3.25 -13.91
C GLU A 55 6.98 -2.02 -13.14
N LEU A 56 6.44 -2.19 -11.94
CA LEU A 56 5.96 -1.09 -11.09
C LEU A 56 7.10 -0.14 -10.68
N LEU A 57 8.24 -0.69 -10.25
CA LEU A 57 9.39 0.11 -9.84
C LEU A 57 10.01 0.88 -11.01
N LEU A 58 10.11 0.25 -12.19
CA LEU A 58 10.66 0.93 -13.36
C LEU A 58 9.70 1.99 -13.91
N ALA A 59 8.39 1.72 -13.94
CA ALA A 59 7.38 2.71 -14.30
C ALA A 59 7.44 3.93 -13.37
N PHE A 60 7.56 3.69 -12.06
CA PHE A 60 7.74 4.76 -11.08
C PHE A 60 9.04 5.56 -11.28
N ALA A 61 10.15 4.88 -11.59
CA ALA A 61 11.42 5.56 -11.88
C ALA A 61 11.36 6.42 -13.15
N LEU A 62 10.57 6.00 -14.15
CA LEU A 62 10.34 6.71 -15.41
C LEU A 62 9.27 7.82 -15.30
N GLY A 63 8.46 7.83 -14.23
CA GLY A 63 7.32 8.73 -14.10
C GLY A 63 6.20 8.44 -15.11
N CYS A 64 5.98 7.17 -15.45
CA CYS A 64 4.96 6.73 -16.38
C CYS A 64 4.11 5.59 -15.80
N ASP A 65 3.02 5.21 -16.45
CA ASP A 65 2.24 4.05 -16.08
C ASP A 65 2.78 2.74 -16.70
N ARG A 66 2.23 1.60 -16.29
CA ARG A 66 2.65 0.28 -16.82
C ARG A 66 2.29 0.08 -18.29
N ALA A 67 1.24 0.70 -18.80
CA ALA A 67 0.85 0.59 -20.21
C ALA A 67 1.84 1.33 -21.10
N GLU A 68 2.27 2.53 -20.68
CA GLU A 68 3.33 3.28 -21.36
C GLU A 68 4.67 2.52 -21.33
N LEU A 69 4.99 1.82 -20.24
CA LEU A 69 6.21 1.03 -20.14
C LEU A 69 6.29 -0.03 -21.26
N VAL A 70 5.16 -0.66 -21.62
CA VAL A 70 5.09 -1.65 -22.71
C VAL A 70 5.46 -1.03 -24.05
N LEU A 71 5.06 0.21 -24.30
CA LEU A 71 5.39 0.92 -25.54
C LEU A 71 6.88 1.28 -25.63
N ARG A 72 7.54 1.43 -24.48
CA ARG A 72 8.92 1.89 -24.35
C ARG A 72 9.96 0.78 -24.21
N VAL A 73 9.59 -0.49 -24.38
CA VAL A 73 10.43 -1.67 -24.11
C VAL A 73 11.78 -1.69 -24.84
N ARG A 74 11.88 -1.02 -26.00
CA ARG A 74 13.11 -0.94 -26.79
C ARG A 74 13.93 0.32 -26.53
N GLU A 75 13.41 1.26 -25.76
CA GLU A 75 14.11 2.51 -25.46
C GLU A 75 15.29 2.25 -24.52
N PRO A 76 16.45 2.91 -24.75
CA PRO A 76 17.56 2.85 -23.82
C PRO A 76 17.23 3.65 -22.57
N LEU A 77 17.57 3.12 -21.40
CA LEU A 77 17.40 3.84 -20.13
C LEU A 77 18.43 4.97 -20.00
N GLY A 78 17.95 6.16 -19.64
CA GLY A 78 18.82 7.26 -19.26
C GLY A 78 19.58 6.94 -17.96
N ALA A 79 20.82 7.40 -17.83
CA ALA A 79 21.66 7.09 -16.67
C ALA A 79 21.00 7.47 -15.31
N PHE A 80 20.29 8.58 -15.26
CA PHE A 80 19.55 9.03 -14.06
C PHE A 80 18.42 8.06 -13.69
N VAL A 81 17.61 7.64 -14.67
CA VAL A 81 16.51 6.68 -14.45
C VAL A 81 17.07 5.33 -14.04
N GLN A 82 18.15 4.88 -14.66
CA GLN A 82 18.79 3.63 -14.30
C GLN A 82 19.28 3.64 -12.86
N ALA A 83 19.97 4.70 -12.44
CA ALA A 83 20.45 4.83 -11.04
C ALA A 83 19.27 4.82 -10.04
N ARG A 84 18.22 5.61 -10.32
CA ARG A 84 17.02 5.63 -9.50
C ARG A 84 16.34 4.26 -9.43
N PHE A 85 16.23 3.55 -10.55
CA PHE A 85 15.65 2.21 -10.58
C PHE A 85 16.45 1.21 -9.76
N GLU A 86 17.79 1.25 -9.82
CA GLU A 86 18.66 0.39 -8.99
C GLU A 86 18.47 0.65 -7.49
N GLU A 87 18.28 1.91 -7.06
CA GLU A 87 17.98 2.26 -5.67
C GLU A 87 16.64 1.65 -5.22
N LEU A 88 15.59 1.78 -6.03
CA LEU A 88 14.27 1.21 -5.75
C LEU A 88 14.32 -0.33 -5.72
N LEU A 89 15.04 -0.91 -6.66
CA LEU A 89 15.25 -2.36 -6.75
C LEU A 89 15.97 -2.90 -5.50
N ALA A 90 17.01 -2.22 -5.03
CA ALA A 90 17.73 -2.61 -3.82
C ALA A 90 16.81 -2.63 -2.58
N ARG A 91 15.90 -1.66 -2.44
CA ARG A 91 14.88 -1.65 -1.39
C ARG A 91 13.95 -2.87 -1.49
N ARG A 92 13.51 -3.22 -2.70
CA ARG A 92 12.63 -4.38 -2.92
C ARG A 92 13.35 -5.71 -2.67
N VAL A 93 14.62 -5.82 -3.03
CA VAL A 93 15.47 -6.96 -2.69
C VAL A 93 15.58 -7.15 -1.16
N ALA A 94 15.61 -6.05 -0.40
CA ALA A 94 15.51 -6.06 1.06
C ALA A 94 14.09 -6.37 1.57
N ARG A 95 13.17 -6.77 0.68
CA ARG A 95 11.77 -7.16 0.96
C ARG A 95 10.85 -6.00 1.36
N GLU A 96 11.25 -4.75 1.16
CA GLU A 96 10.34 -3.63 1.37
C GLU A 96 9.18 -3.70 0.37
N PRO A 97 7.91 -3.55 0.81
CA PRO A 97 6.75 -3.60 -0.09
C PRO A 97 6.81 -2.52 -1.18
N VAL A 98 6.44 -2.88 -2.42
CA VAL A 98 6.41 -1.93 -3.54
C VAL A 98 5.58 -0.69 -3.20
N ALA A 99 4.45 -0.86 -2.53
CA ALA A 99 3.59 0.25 -2.13
C ALA A 99 4.31 1.27 -1.22
N TYR A 100 5.17 0.81 -0.31
CA TYR A 100 5.98 1.73 0.52
C TYR A 100 7.17 2.31 -0.24
N ILE A 101 7.73 1.58 -1.20
CA ILE A 101 8.80 2.09 -2.06
C ILE A 101 8.30 3.24 -2.94
N THR A 102 7.12 3.08 -3.51
CA THR A 102 6.49 4.09 -4.39
C THR A 102 5.68 5.14 -3.62
N GLY A 103 5.32 4.84 -2.36
CA GLY A 103 4.47 5.68 -1.53
C GLY A 103 2.99 5.65 -1.90
N VAL A 104 2.59 4.74 -2.80
CA VAL A 104 1.22 4.71 -3.36
C VAL A 104 0.67 3.29 -3.40
N LYS A 105 -0.63 3.17 -3.11
CA LYS A 105 -1.42 1.95 -3.29
C LYS A 105 -2.76 2.27 -3.93
N GLU A 106 -3.07 1.60 -5.02
CA GLU A 106 -4.40 1.65 -5.62
C GLU A 106 -5.39 0.82 -4.80
N PHE A 107 -6.57 1.40 -4.55
CA PHE A 107 -7.68 0.76 -3.86
C PHE A 107 -8.98 1.25 -4.48
N ARG A 108 -9.76 0.34 -5.09
CA ARG A 108 -10.91 0.70 -5.94
C ARG A 108 -10.50 1.76 -6.99
N TRP A 109 -11.13 2.92 -6.96
CA TRP A 109 -10.88 4.03 -7.88
C TRP A 109 -9.95 5.10 -7.30
N LEU A 110 -9.31 4.81 -6.15
CA LEU A 110 -8.46 5.74 -5.43
C LEU A 110 -7.00 5.34 -5.54
N SER A 111 -6.14 6.34 -5.70
CA SER A 111 -4.70 6.22 -5.50
C SER A 111 -4.37 6.77 -4.11
N LEU A 112 -4.08 5.91 -3.15
CA LEU A 112 -3.85 6.27 -1.75
C LEU A 112 -2.36 6.39 -1.45
N THR A 113 -1.98 7.44 -0.74
CA THR A 113 -0.65 7.54 -0.13
C THR A 113 -0.56 6.55 1.03
N VAL A 114 0.50 5.75 1.05
CA VAL A 114 0.77 4.77 2.10
C VAL A 114 2.24 4.80 2.50
N ASP A 115 2.51 4.59 3.77
CA ASP A 115 3.85 4.41 4.33
C ASP A 115 3.78 3.50 5.58
N ARG A 116 4.90 3.32 6.28
CA ARG A 116 5.02 2.41 7.43
C ARG A 116 4.09 2.71 8.62
N ARG A 117 3.34 3.80 8.58
CA ARG A 117 2.36 4.18 9.61
C ARG A 117 1.02 3.46 9.46
N VAL A 118 0.73 2.88 8.28
CA VAL A 118 -0.56 2.26 7.95
C VAL A 118 -0.39 0.91 7.28
N LEU A 119 -1.35 0.01 7.49
CA LEU A 119 -1.48 -1.21 6.72
C LEU A 119 -1.65 -0.87 5.23
N ILE A 120 -0.99 -1.60 4.34
CA ILE A 120 -1.22 -1.48 2.90
C ILE A 120 -2.62 -2.04 2.60
N PRO A 121 -3.55 -1.26 2.02
CA PRO A 121 -4.89 -1.73 1.67
C PRO A 121 -4.87 -3.02 0.84
N ARG A 122 -5.68 -4.00 1.24
CA ARG A 122 -5.80 -5.31 0.58
C ARG A 122 -6.99 -5.33 -0.36
N PRO A 123 -6.92 -6.06 -1.48
CA PRO A 123 -8.05 -6.19 -2.41
C PRO A 123 -9.32 -6.74 -1.75
N GLU A 124 -9.16 -7.68 -0.81
CA GLU A 124 -10.27 -8.31 -0.09
C GLU A 124 -11.08 -7.31 0.73
N THR A 125 -10.44 -6.25 1.20
CA THR A 125 -11.07 -5.15 1.97
C THR A 125 -12.12 -4.39 1.15
N GLU A 126 -12.08 -4.47 -0.18
CA GLU A 126 -13.09 -3.88 -1.07
C GLU A 126 -14.49 -4.46 -0.82
N LEU A 127 -14.60 -5.70 -0.30
CA LEU A 127 -15.88 -6.28 0.12
C LEU A 127 -16.59 -5.47 1.20
N LEU A 128 -15.86 -4.83 2.10
CA LEU A 128 -16.44 -3.93 3.11
C LEU A 128 -17.04 -2.69 2.45
N VAL A 129 -16.40 -2.16 1.42
CA VAL A 129 -16.95 -1.04 0.65
C VAL A 129 -18.25 -1.46 -0.05
N GLU A 130 -18.28 -2.65 -0.68
CA GLU A 130 -19.50 -3.18 -1.32
C GLU A 130 -20.69 -3.27 -0.34
N VAL A 131 -20.45 -3.69 0.90
CA VAL A 131 -21.47 -3.65 1.95
C VAL A 131 -21.93 -2.23 2.21
N GLY A 132 -21.01 -1.28 2.33
CA GLY A 132 -21.29 0.13 2.56
C GLY A 132 -22.11 0.77 1.45
N LEU A 133 -21.86 0.38 0.18
CA LEU A 133 -22.63 0.88 -0.97
C LEU A 133 -24.12 0.50 -0.91
N SER A 134 -24.47 -0.58 -0.21
CA SER A 134 -25.83 -1.07 -0.05
C SER A 134 -26.63 -0.40 1.09
N LEU A 135 -26.03 0.51 1.84
CA LEU A 135 -26.65 1.19 2.97
C LEU A 135 -27.71 2.22 2.52
N PRO A 136 -28.70 2.53 3.37
CA PRO A 136 -29.68 3.58 3.11
C PRO A 136 -29.01 4.94 2.83
N GLU A 137 -29.73 5.81 2.11
CA GLU A 137 -29.31 7.18 1.86
C GLU A 137 -29.12 7.94 3.18
N GLY A 138 -28.03 8.71 3.28
CA GLY A 138 -27.71 9.51 4.45
C GLY A 138 -27.26 8.69 5.66
N ALA A 139 -27.03 7.37 5.54
CA ALA A 139 -26.60 6.54 6.65
C ALA A 139 -25.26 7.02 7.22
N ARG A 140 -25.17 6.95 8.57
CA ARG A 140 -23.96 7.27 9.30
C ARG A 140 -23.10 6.04 9.50
N VAL A 141 -21.90 6.03 8.91
CA VAL A 141 -21.01 4.87 8.83
C VAL A 141 -19.73 5.14 9.58
N ALA A 142 -19.33 4.21 10.46
CA ALA A 142 -17.99 4.20 11.05
C ALA A 142 -17.09 3.19 10.32
N ASP A 143 -15.94 3.66 9.85
CA ASP A 143 -14.81 2.83 9.42
C ASP A 143 -13.84 2.71 10.59
N VAL A 144 -13.85 1.57 11.28
CA VAL A 144 -13.09 1.34 12.52
C VAL A 144 -11.78 0.63 12.20
N GLY A 145 -10.67 1.25 12.60
CA GLY A 145 -9.33 0.89 12.15
C GLY A 145 -9.07 1.41 10.74
N THR A 146 -9.40 2.69 10.51
CA THR A 146 -9.43 3.29 9.16
C THR A 146 -8.08 3.28 8.45
N GLY A 147 -6.95 3.21 9.18
CA GLY A 147 -5.61 3.14 8.61
C GLY A 147 -5.32 4.30 7.67
N SER A 148 -5.09 4.00 6.39
CA SER A 148 -4.89 5.00 5.33
C SER A 148 -6.16 5.75 4.92
N GLY A 149 -7.32 5.39 5.47
CA GLY A 149 -8.63 5.89 5.08
C GLY A 149 -9.26 5.11 3.91
N ALA A 150 -8.76 3.94 3.57
CA ALA A 150 -9.13 3.23 2.34
C ALA A 150 -10.65 3.00 2.22
N ILE A 151 -11.29 2.42 3.24
CA ILE A 151 -12.74 2.15 3.24
C ILE A 151 -13.52 3.46 3.29
N ALA A 152 -13.18 4.35 4.24
CA ALA A 152 -13.90 5.60 4.45
C ALA A 152 -13.89 6.49 3.20
N LEU A 153 -12.73 6.63 2.55
CA LEU A 153 -12.57 7.48 1.36
C LEU A 153 -13.23 6.86 0.12
N ALA A 154 -13.13 5.55 -0.06
CA ALA A 154 -13.81 4.85 -1.16
C ALA A 154 -15.33 4.98 -1.04
N LEU A 155 -15.89 4.80 0.16
CA LEU A 155 -17.30 5.02 0.42
C LEU A 155 -17.71 6.46 0.12
N LYS A 156 -16.97 7.44 0.62
CA LYS A 156 -17.31 8.85 0.40
C LYS A 156 -17.25 9.27 -1.05
N GLN A 157 -16.33 8.69 -1.82
CA GLN A 157 -16.22 8.94 -3.27
C GLN A 157 -17.43 8.38 -4.03
N GLU A 158 -17.86 7.14 -3.72
CA GLU A 158 -18.91 6.44 -4.46
C GLU A 158 -20.31 6.75 -3.91
N ARG A 159 -20.41 7.13 -2.63
CA ARG A 159 -21.65 7.50 -1.93
C ARG A 159 -21.45 8.83 -1.18
N PRO A 160 -21.47 9.97 -1.89
CA PRO A 160 -21.30 11.29 -1.28
C PRO A 160 -22.38 11.66 -0.24
N ASP A 161 -23.54 11.00 -0.32
CA ASP A 161 -24.65 11.13 0.62
C ASP A 161 -24.38 10.58 2.01
N LEU A 162 -23.49 9.59 2.13
CA LEU A 162 -23.17 8.97 3.43
C LEU A 162 -22.39 9.91 4.36
N GLU A 163 -22.72 9.85 5.64
CA GLU A 163 -21.94 10.50 6.70
C GLU A 163 -20.86 9.51 7.19
N VAL A 164 -19.65 9.62 6.64
CA VAL A 164 -18.57 8.68 6.94
C VAL A 164 -17.60 9.22 7.98
N VAL A 165 -17.31 8.41 9.00
CA VAL A 165 -16.34 8.71 10.07
C VAL A 165 -15.27 7.64 10.10
N GLY A 166 -14.03 7.99 9.79
CA GLY A 166 -12.87 7.12 9.97
C GLY A 166 -12.36 7.19 11.43
N ILE A 167 -12.19 6.05 12.06
CA ILE A 167 -11.73 5.96 13.46
C ILE A 167 -10.47 5.10 13.50
N ASP A 168 -9.44 5.59 14.18
CA ASP A 168 -8.22 4.81 14.43
C ASP A 168 -7.66 5.10 15.83
N LEU A 169 -6.98 4.13 16.38
CA LEU A 169 -6.24 4.29 17.64
C LEU A 169 -4.95 5.08 17.43
N SER A 170 -4.32 4.90 16.25
CA SER A 170 -3.03 5.51 15.87
C SER A 170 -3.22 6.94 15.35
N PRO A 171 -2.67 7.96 16.01
CA PRO A 171 -2.66 9.32 15.48
C PRO A 171 -1.88 9.41 14.15
N ASP A 172 -0.82 8.62 13.98
CA ASP A 172 0.01 8.59 12.77
C ASP A 172 -0.77 8.03 11.57
N ALA A 173 -1.61 7.01 11.78
CA ALA A 173 -2.52 6.50 10.76
C ALA A 173 -3.54 7.57 10.34
N LEU A 174 -4.10 8.28 11.31
CA LEU A 174 -5.03 9.39 11.05
C LEU A 174 -4.39 10.55 10.29
N GLU A 175 -3.11 10.82 10.46
CA GLU A 175 -2.39 11.80 9.64
C GLU A 175 -2.36 11.37 8.17
N VAL A 176 -2.07 10.10 7.90
CA VAL A 176 -2.08 9.55 6.53
C VAL A 176 -3.49 9.63 5.94
N ALA A 177 -4.52 9.22 6.68
CA ALA A 177 -5.92 9.26 6.24
C ALA A 177 -6.39 10.69 5.91
N ARG A 178 -6.10 11.67 6.78
CA ARG A 178 -6.40 13.09 6.55
C ARG A 178 -5.65 13.65 5.34
N GLY A 179 -4.38 13.28 5.17
CA GLY A 179 -3.58 13.65 4.00
C GLY A 179 -4.20 13.11 2.70
N ASN A 180 -4.66 11.86 2.70
CA ASN A 180 -5.36 11.26 1.57
C ASN A 180 -6.69 11.97 1.29
N ALA A 181 -7.51 12.24 2.31
CA ALA A 181 -8.77 12.97 2.17
C ALA A 181 -8.57 14.36 1.56
N ALA A 182 -7.61 15.11 2.09
CA ALA A 182 -7.29 16.45 1.58
C ALA A 182 -6.82 16.41 0.11
N ARG A 183 -5.93 15.48 -0.25
CA ARG A 183 -5.44 15.32 -1.62
C ARG A 183 -6.52 14.91 -2.60
N LEU A 184 -7.47 14.10 -2.16
CA LEU A 184 -8.59 13.61 -2.99
C LEU A 184 -9.79 14.55 -2.99
N GLY A 185 -9.81 15.58 -2.13
CA GLY A 185 -10.93 16.51 -2.00
C GLY A 185 -12.19 15.86 -1.42
N LEU A 186 -12.03 14.81 -0.58
CA LEU A 186 -13.13 14.07 0.02
C LEU A 186 -13.38 14.53 1.47
N ASP A 187 -14.64 14.87 1.77
CA ASP A 187 -15.07 15.31 3.11
C ASP A 187 -15.39 14.11 3.99
N VAL A 188 -14.38 13.63 4.72
CA VAL A 188 -14.48 12.54 5.70
C VAL A 188 -13.98 13.05 7.04
N SER A 189 -14.76 12.81 8.10
CA SER A 189 -14.34 13.10 9.47
C SER A 189 -13.43 12.00 10.01
N PHE A 190 -12.30 12.37 10.64
CA PHE A 190 -11.38 11.41 11.25
C PHE A 190 -11.20 11.67 12.75
N ARG A 191 -11.40 10.62 13.55
CA ARG A 191 -11.36 10.70 15.00
C ARG A 191 -10.41 9.67 15.61
N GLN A 192 -9.55 10.13 16.54
CA GLN A 192 -8.74 9.22 17.34
C GLN A 192 -9.59 8.61 18.47
N ALA A 193 -9.74 7.30 18.44
CA ALA A 193 -10.40 6.56 19.52
C ALA A 193 -10.01 5.08 19.50
N ASP A 194 -10.19 4.42 20.62
CA ASP A 194 -10.11 2.96 20.72
C ASP A 194 -11.47 2.38 20.28
N LEU A 195 -11.48 1.71 19.14
CA LEU A 195 -12.66 1.15 18.49
C LEU A 195 -13.73 2.23 18.22
N LEU A 196 -15.00 2.02 18.67
CA LEU A 196 -16.09 2.94 18.37
C LEU A 196 -15.95 4.33 19.00
N GLY A 197 -15.27 4.43 20.15
CA GLY A 197 -15.05 5.69 20.85
C GLY A 197 -16.31 6.48 21.21
N GLY A 198 -17.49 5.83 21.22
CA GLY A 198 -18.81 6.46 21.36
C GLY A 198 -19.31 7.05 20.03
N GLY A 199 -20.61 7.25 19.94
CA GLY A 199 -21.34 7.75 18.77
C GLY A 199 -22.42 6.76 18.31
N ASP A 200 -23.45 7.30 17.68
CA ASP A 200 -24.50 6.50 17.07
C ASP A 200 -24.16 6.31 15.60
N TYR A 201 -24.18 5.07 15.13
CA TYR A 201 -23.87 4.68 13.76
C TYR A 201 -24.95 3.73 13.23
N ASP A 202 -25.35 3.91 11.97
CA ASP A 202 -26.22 2.98 11.27
C ASP A 202 -25.46 1.74 10.81
N ALA A 203 -24.17 1.91 10.53
CA ALA A 203 -23.29 0.82 10.14
C ALA A 203 -21.87 0.98 10.69
N VAL A 204 -21.25 -0.15 10.99
CA VAL A 204 -19.82 -0.25 11.32
C VAL A 204 -19.16 -1.20 10.33
N LEU A 205 -18.14 -0.71 9.65
CA LEU A 205 -17.25 -1.47 8.79
C LEU A 205 -15.88 -1.52 9.46
N ALA A 206 -15.21 -2.66 9.46
CA ALA A 206 -13.93 -2.77 10.12
C ALA A 206 -13.04 -3.83 9.48
N ASN A 207 -11.83 -3.43 9.13
CA ASN A 207 -10.69 -4.31 8.90
C ASN A 207 -9.70 -4.12 10.06
N LEU A 208 -9.90 -4.88 11.11
CA LEU A 208 -9.07 -4.82 12.33
C LEU A 208 -8.00 -5.90 12.32
N PRO A 209 -6.93 -5.76 13.13
CA PRO A 209 -5.95 -6.82 13.24
C PRO A 209 -6.61 -8.13 13.64
N TYR A 210 -6.27 -9.20 12.90
CA TYR A 210 -6.83 -10.53 13.09
C TYR A 210 -5.77 -11.64 13.06
N VAL A 211 -4.49 -11.31 12.98
CA VAL A 211 -3.42 -12.31 12.98
C VAL A 211 -3.12 -12.75 14.41
N ALA A 212 -3.07 -14.06 14.63
CA ALA A 212 -2.63 -14.61 15.91
C ALA A 212 -1.13 -14.34 16.14
N SER A 213 -0.74 -14.06 17.37
CA SER A 213 0.65 -13.71 17.72
C SER A 213 1.66 -14.79 17.34
N SER A 214 1.23 -16.05 17.27
CA SER A 214 2.05 -17.21 16.90
C SER A 214 2.04 -17.52 15.40
N SER A 215 1.19 -16.85 14.61
CA SER A 215 1.05 -17.12 13.17
C SER A 215 2.19 -16.54 12.37
N ALA A 216 2.69 -17.31 11.40
CA ALA A 216 3.62 -16.79 10.42
C ALA A 216 2.87 -15.91 9.41
N VAL A 217 3.33 -14.69 9.23
CA VAL A 217 2.88 -13.78 8.16
C VAL A 217 4.00 -13.60 7.15
N ALA A 218 3.66 -13.08 5.97
CA ALA A 218 4.67 -12.76 4.96
C ALA A 218 5.76 -11.85 5.56
N LEU A 219 7.00 -12.07 5.15
CA LEU A 219 8.17 -11.33 5.67
C LEU A 219 7.99 -9.82 5.50
N GLU A 220 7.43 -9.41 4.36
CA GLU A 220 7.13 -8.01 4.05
C GLU A 220 6.23 -7.38 5.12
N SER A 221 5.13 -8.07 5.45
CA SER A 221 4.17 -7.57 6.44
C SER A 221 4.77 -7.54 7.84
N SER A 222 5.45 -8.62 8.25
CA SER A 222 6.02 -8.72 9.60
C SER A 222 7.12 -7.70 9.91
N VAL A 223 7.87 -7.29 8.87
CA VAL A 223 9.03 -6.38 9.03
C VAL A 223 8.65 -4.92 8.79
N TYR A 224 7.73 -4.65 7.87
CA TYR A 224 7.50 -3.30 7.36
C TYR A 224 6.16 -2.71 7.78
N GLU A 225 5.12 -3.52 7.95
CA GLU A 225 3.79 -3.01 8.35
C GLU A 225 3.69 -2.85 9.87
N PRO A 226 2.86 -1.91 10.38
CA PRO A 226 2.76 -1.69 11.81
C PRO A 226 2.17 -2.91 12.53
N ALA A 227 2.87 -3.41 13.53
CA ALA A 227 2.47 -4.61 14.29
C ALA A 227 1.06 -4.47 14.91
N ILE A 228 0.68 -3.24 15.30
CA ILE A 228 -0.65 -2.94 15.84
C ILE A 228 -1.76 -3.15 14.81
N ALA A 229 -1.46 -3.09 13.52
CA ALA A 229 -2.42 -3.32 12.45
C ALA A 229 -2.51 -4.79 12.01
N LEU A 230 -1.63 -5.66 12.54
CA LEU A 230 -1.55 -7.07 12.16
C LEU A 230 -2.04 -8.01 13.28
N TYR A 231 -1.51 -7.86 14.50
CA TYR A 231 -1.62 -8.85 15.54
C TYR A 231 -2.74 -8.55 16.56
N ALA A 232 -3.55 -9.57 16.87
CA ALA A 232 -4.69 -9.47 17.79
C ALA A 232 -4.72 -10.58 18.87
N GLY A 233 -3.60 -10.76 19.55
CA GLY A 233 -3.45 -11.74 20.63
C GLY A 233 -3.31 -13.19 20.11
N ASP A 234 -3.41 -14.15 21.01
CA ASP A 234 -3.04 -15.54 20.73
C ASP A 234 -3.93 -16.23 19.69
N GLU A 235 -5.21 -15.88 19.64
CA GLU A 235 -6.18 -16.42 18.68
C GLU A 235 -6.49 -15.47 17.50
N GLY A 236 -5.92 -14.25 17.49
CA GLY A 236 -6.23 -13.24 16.47
C GLY A 236 -7.64 -12.61 16.59
N LEU A 237 -8.41 -12.95 17.63
CA LEU A 237 -9.79 -12.48 17.77
C LEU A 237 -10.00 -11.43 18.89
N ALA A 238 -8.95 -11.07 19.63
CA ALA A 238 -9.09 -10.23 20.81
C ALA A 238 -9.70 -8.85 20.51
N VAL A 239 -9.28 -8.21 19.41
CA VAL A 239 -9.77 -6.88 19.02
C VAL A 239 -11.19 -6.96 18.48
N LEU A 240 -11.49 -7.97 17.64
CA LEU A 240 -12.85 -8.21 17.12
C LEU A 240 -13.86 -8.49 18.25
N ARG A 241 -13.50 -9.31 19.23
CA ARG A 241 -14.37 -9.56 20.40
C ARG A 241 -14.72 -8.28 21.16
N ARG A 242 -13.75 -7.38 21.34
CA ARG A 242 -13.98 -6.09 21.99
C ARG A 242 -14.93 -5.20 21.17
N LEU A 243 -14.69 -5.11 19.87
CA LEU A 243 -15.58 -4.35 18.97
C LEU A 243 -17.00 -4.90 19.01
N ILE A 244 -17.18 -6.22 18.88
CA ILE A 244 -18.50 -6.87 18.88
C ILE A 244 -19.24 -6.63 20.19
N ALA A 245 -18.57 -6.65 21.33
CA ALA A 245 -19.18 -6.30 22.62
C ALA A 245 -19.67 -4.83 22.63
N MET A 246 -18.92 -3.90 22.05
CA MET A 246 -19.36 -2.49 21.91
C MET A 246 -20.54 -2.35 20.95
N LEU A 247 -20.56 -3.09 19.82
CA LEU A 247 -21.68 -3.14 18.89
C LEU A 247 -22.98 -3.62 19.55
N ALA A 248 -22.89 -4.57 20.47
CA ALA A 248 -24.02 -5.07 21.23
C ALA A 248 -24.62 -3.99 22.14
N VAL A 249 -23.77 -3.25 22.86
CA VAL A 249 -24.18 -2.16 23.77
C VAL A 249 -24.78 -0.98 22.99
N ALA A 250 -24.09 -0.55 21.92
CA ALA A 250 -24.53 0.57 21.06
C ALA A 250 -25.73 0.20 20.17
N LYS A 251 -26.11 -1.08 20.10
CA LYS A 251 -27.20 -1.58 19.23
C LYS A 251 -27.05 -1.19 17.77
N VAL A 252 -25.80 -1.17 17.26
CA VAL A 252 -25.51 -0.83 15.87
C VAL A 252 -26.34 -1.73 14.92
N PRO A 253 -27.09 -1.16 13.96
CA PRO A 253 -27.96 -1.94 13.07
C PRO A 253 -27.23 -2.87 12.11
N VAL A 254 -26.11 -2.43 11.55
CA VAL A 254 -25.33 -3.18 10.56
C VAL A 254 -23.85 -3.23 10.98
N ALA A 255 -23.25 -4.41 10.95
CA ALA A 255 -21.82 -4.59 11.16
C ALA A 255 -21.22 -5.50 10.09
N ALA A 256 -20.15 -5.07 9.43
CA ALA A 256 -19.37 -5.89 8.51
C ALA A 256 -17.90 -5.89 8.95
N LEU A 257 -17.38 -7.07 9.22
CA LEU A 257 -16.06 -7.27 9.81
C LEU A 257 -15.21 -8.15 8.88
N GLU A 258 -14.04 -7.67 8.48
CA GLU A 258 -13.06 -8.51 7.80
C GLU A 258 -12.42 -9.47 8.79
N VAL A 259 -12.15 -10.70 8.33
CA VAL A 259 -11.67 -11.82 9.16
C VAL A 259 -10.62 -12.64 8.41
N GLY A 260 -9.78 -13.36 9.15
CA GLY A 260 -8.97 -14.43 8.61
C GLY A 260 -9.84 -15.56 8.05
N PHE A 261 -9.35 -16.28 7.05
CA PHE A 261 -10.10 -17.30 6.30
C PHE A 261 -10.68 -18.43 7.19
N ASP A 262 -10.12 -18.65 8.37
CA ASP A 262 -10.52 -19.68 9.34
C ASP A 262 -11.34 -19.12 10.52
N GLN A 263 -11.56 -17.80 10.57
CA GLN A 263 -12.18 -17.12 11.73
C GLN A 263 -13.68 -16.83 11.51
N ALA A 264 -14.19 -16.92 10.30
CA ALA A 264 -15.55 -16.50 9.95
C ALA A 264 -16.64 -17.16 10.81
N ALA A 265 -16.53 -18.46 11.10
CA ALA A 265 -17.49 -19.17 11.94
C ALA A 265 -17.52 -18.64 13.39
N ALA A 266 -16.36 -18.33 13.96
CA ALA A 266 -16.26 -17.79 15.31
C ALA A 266 -16.86 -16.38 15.39
N VAL A 267 -16.56 -15.54 14.40
CA VAL A 267 -17.08 -14.15 14.35
C VAL A 267 -18.59 -14.13 14.10
N GLU A 268 -19.11 -15.01 13.23
CA GLU A 268 -20.55 -15.20 13.04
C GLU A 268 -21.26 -15.51 14.38
N ALA A 269 -20.75 -16.50 15.13
CA ALA A 269 -21.32 -16.85 16.44
C ALA A 269 -21.28 -15.65 17.42
N LEU A 270 -20.21 -14.86 17.42
CA LEU A 270 -20.09 -13.67 18.24
C LEU A 270 -21.10 -12.58 17.87
N LEU A 271 -21.33 -12.34 16.56
CA LEU A 271 -22.31 -11.37 16.08
C LEU A 271 -23.74 -11.79 16.44
N VAL A 272 -24.07 -13.10 16.30
CA VAL A 272 -25.37 -13.64 16.73
C VAL A 272 -25.56 -13.43 18.22
N ALA A 273 -24.57 -13.76 19.05
CA ALA A 273 -24.62 -13.54 20.50
C ALA A 273 -24.76 -12.05 20.88
N ALA A 274 -24.23 -11.13 20.06
CA ALA A 274 -24.37 -9.69 20.19
C ALA A 274 -25.75 -9.15 19.74
N GLY A 275 -26.66 -10.04 19.27
CA GLY A 275 -28.04 -9.72 18.91
C GLY A 275 -28.23 -9.32 17.44
N LEU A 276 -27.26 -9.54 16.55
CA LEU A 276 -27.45 -9.44 15.11
C LEU A 276 -28.10 -10.75 14.63
N ARG A 277 -29.17 -10.66 13.83
CA ARG A 277 -30.03 -11.81 13.48
C ARG A 277 -29.76 -12.37 12.10
N SER A 278 -29.56 -11.48 11.10
CA SER A 278 -29.23 -11.87 9.75
C SER A 278 -27.70 -11.82 9.59
N VAL A 279 -27.03 -12.94 9.83
CA VAL A 279 -25.58 -13.03 9.68
C VAL A 279 -25.23 -13.79 8.43
N GLN A 280 -24.34 -13.25 7.61
CA GLN A 280 -23.90 -13.81 6.31
C GLN A 280 -22.37 -13.73 6.24
N ARG A 281 -21.76 -14.72 5.59
CA ARG A 281 -20.36 -14.73 5.23
C ARG A 281 -20.23 -14.35 3.77
N LEU A 282 -19.34 -13.43 3.48
CA LEU A 282 -19.05 -12.97 2.12
C LEU A 282 -17.66 -13.50 1.72
N PRO A 283 -17.58 -14.32 0.68
CA PRO A 283 -16.30 -14.85 0.21
C PRO A 283 -15.56 -13.83 -0.66
N ASP A 284 -14.24 -13.94 -0.66
CA ASP A 284 -13.38 -13.29 -1.64
C ASP A 284 -13.41 -13.99 -3.01
N LEU A 285 -12.66 -13.48 -3.99
CA LEU A 285 -12.60 -14.04 -5.33
C LEU A 285 -11.96 -15.45 -5.38
N ALA A 286 -11.23 -15.84 -4.33
CA ALA A 286 -10.67 -17.18 -4.18
C ALA A 286 -11.65 -18.16 -3.51
N GLY A 287 -12.81 -17.68 -3.05
CA GLY A 287 -13.84 -18.46 -2.38
C GLY A 287 -13.63 -18.63 -0.87
N HIS A 288 -12.70 -17.88 -0.26
CA HIS A 288 -12.51 -17.90 1.18
C HIS A 288 -13.44 -16.88 1.85
N ASP A 289 -14.11 -17.29 2.94
CA ASP A 289 -14.88 -16.36 3.77
C ASP A 289 -13.98 -15.20 4.27
N ARG A 290 -14.32 -13.98 3.91
CA ARG A 290 -13.47 -12.83 4.18
C ARG A 290 -14.17 -11.75 4.99
N VAL A 291 -15.47 -11.59 4.83
CA VAL A 291 -16.26 -10.61 5.59
C VAL A 291 -17.44 -11.33 6.23
N VAL A 292 -17.67 -11.05 7.52
CA VAL A 292 -18.88 -11.47 8.24
C VAL A 292 -19.78 -10.25 8.42
N LEU A 293 -20.94 -10.27 7.77
CA LEU A 293 -21.94 -9.22 7.78
C LEU A 293 -23.10 -9.62 8.67
N GLY A 294 -23.43 -8.80 9.66
CA GLY A 294 -24.59 -8.97 10.53
C GLY A 294 -25.55 -7.79 10.47
N ARG A 295 -26.86 -8.04 10.53
CA ARG A 295 -27.92 -7.05 10.61
C ARG A 295 -28.87 -7.35 11.77
N ARG A 296 -29.43 -6.29 12.43
CA ARG A 296 -30.42 -6.42 13.50
C ARG A 296 -31.83 -6.60 12.97
#